data_5411e4b649b1480da840f3af6a426870
#
_entry.id   5411e4b649b1480da840f3af6a426870
#
_cell.length_a   1.000
_cell.length_b   1.000
_cell.length_c   1.000
_cell.angle_alpha   90.00
_cell.angle_beta   90.00
_cell.angle_gamma   90.00
#
_symmetry.space_group_name_H-M   'P 1'
#
loop_
_entity.id
_entity.type
_entity.pdbx_description
1 polymer ?
#
loop_
_entity_poly.entity_id
_entity_poly.type
_entity_poly.pdbx_seq_one_letter_code
_entity_poly.pdbx_strand_id
1 'polypeptide(L)'
;MDASHCLLVFQIARAVTIFNIDEIIIFDESGAAARENTDGVFSGIGKKGNANVQLARILQYLECPQYLRKIFFPRHSDLQYAGLLNPLDSPHHVRANEEVAYREGVVVDRPVAKGHGSLVNVGLYKEVEIDKKLQAGLRVTVKMNAKKEASSKFSPCKVVSPSAPRLEAGLYWGYSVRLASSLGAVFTGCPFSADGYDLTIGTSERGTTANKVDLPYFKHGLIVFGGVQGLEFSLEVDQALLVSDPSVLFDHYVNVCPNQGSRTIRTEEAVLITMATLRPKILSAQDLNR
;
A
#
# COMPACT_ATOMS: atom_id res chain seq x y z
N MET A 1 -0.90 3.75 20.86
CA MET A 1 -1.75 2.71 20.22
C MET A 1 -1.56 1.43 21.02
N ASP A 2 -2.62 0.73 21.35
CA ASP A 2 -2.57 -0.56 22.05
C ASP A 2 -2.61 -1.74 21.07
N ALA A 3 -2.56 -2.97 21.58
CA ALA A 3 -2.56 -4.18 20.75
C ALA A 3 -3.83 -4.33 19.90
N SER A 4 -4.98 -3.84 20.40
CA SER A 4 -6.25 -3.91 19.68
C SER A 4 -6.24 -3.05 18.43
N HIS A 5 -5.70 -1.83 18.50
CA HIS A 5 -5.56 -0.96 17.33
C HIS A 5 -4.61 -1.56 16.28
N CYS A 6 -3.51 -2.21 16.70
CA CYS A 6 -2.63 -2.91 15.75
C CYS A 6 -3.36 -4.03 15.01
N LEU A 7 -4.29 -4.73 15.67
CA LEU A 7 -5.09 -5.77 15.04
C LEU A 7 -6.04 -5.20 13.96
N LEU A 8 -6.67 -4.05 14.22
CA LEU A 8 -7.53 -3.38 13.24
C LEU A 8 -6.73 -2.95 12.00
N VAL A 9 -5.54 -2.37 12.21
CA VAL A 9 -4.63 -2.02 11.11
C VAL A 9 -4.21 -3.26 10.31
N PHE A 10 -3.97 -4.38 10.99
CA PHE A 10 -3.66 -5.65 10.33
C PHE A 10 -4.82 -6.15 9.46
N GLN A 11 -6.08 -5.98 9.89
CA GLN A 11 -7.25 -6.35 9.07
C GLN A 11 -7.29 -5.54 7.77
N ILE A 12 -7.02 -4.21 7.84
CA ILE A 12 -6.90 -3.37 6.64
C ILE A 12 -5.78 -3.89 5.73
N ALA A 13 -4.58 -4.10 6.29
CA ALA A 13 -3.43 -4.60 5.53
C ALA A 13 -3.71 -5.95 4.85
N ARG A 14 -4.42 -6.86 5.55
CA ARG A 14 -4.84 -8.14 4.96
C ARG A 14 -5.85 -7.96 3.84
N ALA A 15 -6.86 -7.11 4.02
CA ALA A 15 -7.87 -6.85 2.99
C ALA A 15 -7.20 -6.31 1.72
N VAL A 16 -6.38 -5.28 1.82
CA VAL A 16 -5.70 -4.69 0.64
C VAL A 16 -4.78 -5.68 -0.05
N THR A 17 -4.08 -6.54 0.70
CA THR A 17 -3.24 -7.60 0.14
C THR A 17 -4.07 -8.66 -0.61
N ILE A 18 -5.18 -9.12 -0.01
CA ILE A 18 -6.08 -10.13 -0.63
C ILE A 18 -6.63 -9.62 -1.97
N PHE A 19 -6.93 -8.32 -2.06
CA PHE A 19 -7.53 -7.72 -3.25
C PHE A 19 -6.54 -7.06 -4.19
N ASN A 20 -5.23 -7.24 -3.99
CA ASN A 20 -4.15 -6.73 -4.85
C ASN A 20 -4.15 -5.20 -5.01
N ILE A 21 -4.39 -4.47 -3.93
CA ILE A 21 -4.38 -3.01 -3.91
C ILE A 21 -2.94 -2.49 -3.95
N ASP A 22 -2.68 -1.46 -4.74
CA ASP A 22 -1.34 -0.93 -5.01
C ASP A 22 -0.95 0.21 -4.07
N GLU A 23 -1.93 0.95 -3.53
CA GLU A 23 -1.68 2.10 -2.66
C GLU A 23 -2.73 2.18 -1.54
N ILE A 24 -2.27 2.55 -0.34
CA ILE A 24 -3.13 2.97 0.77
C ILE A 24 -2.86 4.45 1.01
N ILE A 25 -3.92 5.26 0.96
CA ILE A 25 -3.83 6.68 1.24
C ILE A 25 -4.53 6.94 2.58
N ILE A 26 -3.80 7.53 3.50
CA ILE A 26 -4.34 7.93 4.79
C ILE A 26 -4.46 9.44 4.76
N PHE A 27 -5.68 9.96 4.82
CA PHE A 27 -5.91 11.40 4.83
C PHE A 27 -6.38 11.88 6.20
N ASP A 28 -6.11 13.14 6.49
CA ASP A 28 -6.58 13.79 7.71
C ASP A 28 -7.97 14.38 7.50
N GLU A 29 -8.97 13.77 8.16
CA GLU A 29 -10.35 14.26 8.12
C GLU A 29 -10.60 15.51 8.99
N SER A 30 -9.66 15.86 9.88
CA SER A 30 -9.83 16.98 10.82
C SER A 30 -9.32 18.32 10.29
N GLY A 31 -8.61 18.33 9.17
CA GLY A 31 -7.93 19.51 8.62
C GLY A 31 -6.79 20.06 9.50
N ALA A 32 -6.43 19.36 10.57
CA ALA A 32 -5.36 19.78 11.49
C ALA A 32 -3.97 19.65 10.84
N ALA A 33 -3.80 18.69 9.94
CA ALA A 33 -2.55 18.47 9.22
C ALA A 33 -2.20 19.59 8.23
N ALA A 34 -3.19 20.36 7.77
CA ALA A 34 -2.97 21.52 6.92
C ALA A 34 -2.16 22.64 7.64
N ARG A 35 -2.00 22.56 8.97
CA ARG A 35 -1.24 23.48 9.80
C ARG A 35 0.19 23.02 10.13
N GLU A 36 0.50 21.75 9.91
CA GLU A 36 1.83 21.18 10.06
C GLU A 36 2.32 20.71 8.68
N ASN A 37 3.46 21.27 8.21
CA ASN A 37 4.09 20.86 6.96
C ASN A 37 4.38 19.35 7.00
N THR A 38 3.51 18.56 6.43
CA THR A 38 3.68 17.12 6.24
C THR A 38 4.25 16.86 4.85
N ASP A 39 5.53 17.09 4.68
CA ASP A 39 6.28 16.78 3.45
C ASP A 39 6.41 15.25 3.21
N GLY A 40 5.35 14.47 3.37
CA GLY A 40 5.34 13.04 3.02
C GLY A 40 6.46 12.16 3.64
N VAL A 41 7.32 12.75 4.45
CA VAL A 41 8.45 12.08 5.11
C VAL A 41 8.02 11.71 6.54
N PHE A 42 8.02 10.43 6.88
CA PHE A 42 7.67 9.91 8.20
C PHE A 42 8.70 10.23 9.30
N SER A 43 9.23 11.41 9.32
CA SER A 43 10.26 11.85 10.28
C SER A 43 9.65 12.54 11.52
N GLY A 44 8.68 11.92 12.16
CA GLY A 44 8.09 12.40 13.40
C GLY A 44 8.60 11.62 14.60
N ILE A 45 9.66 12.07 15.26
CA ILE A 45 10.05 11.64 16.60
C ILE A 45 9.28 12.50 17.62
N GLY A 46 7.99 12.27 17.75
CA GLY A 46 7.17 12.93 18.75
C GLY A 46 6.63 11.91 19.76
N LYS A 47 6.64 12.23 21.06
CA LYS A 47 6.09 11.37 22.14
C LYS A 47 4.58 11.08 22.01
N LYS A 48 3.87 11.81 21.15
CA LYS A 48 2.47 11.56 20.73
C LYS A 48 2.43 11.78 19.22
N GLY A 49 2.82 10.77 18.45
CA GLY A 49 2.68 10.80 16.99
C GLY A 49 1.22 11.00 16.60
N ASN A 50 0.98 11.75 15.52
CA ASN A 50 -0.32 11.82 14.89
C ASN A 50 -0.82 10.39 14.58
N ALA A 51 -2.08 10.08 14.86
CA ALA A 51 -2.66 8.75 14.65
C ALA A 51 -2.50 8.27 13.19
N ASN A 52 -2.59 9.18 12.23
CA ASN A 52 -2.40 8.90 10.81
C ASN A 52 -0.97 8.45 10.49
N VAL A 53 0.05 9.08 11.12
CA VAL A 53 1.46 8.70 10.97
C VAL A 53 1.72 7.32 11.60
N GLN A 54 1.11 7.04 12.76
CA GLN A 54 1.21 5.72 13.40
C GLN A 54 0.59 4.63 12.54
N LEU A 55 -0.60 4.88 12.00
CA LEU A 55 -1.30 3.98 11.08
C LEU A 55 -0.44 3.69 9.85
N ALA A 56 0.10 4.72 9.22
CA ALA A 56 0.96 4.61 8.06
C ALA A 56 2.23 3.78 8.34
N ARG A 57 2.88 4.03 9.48
CA ARG A 57 4.09 3.31 9.89
C ARG A 57 3.83 1.82 10.10
N ILE A 58 2.71 1.45 10.71
CA ILE A 58 2.34 0.05 10.92
C ILE A 58 2.04 -0.63 9.58
N LEU A 59 1.29 0.03 8.69
CA LEU A 59 0.99 -0.50 7.36
C LEU A 59 2.27 -0.73 6.54
N GLN A 60 3.20 0.22 6.53
CA GLN A 60 4.51 0.05 5.88
C GLN A 60 5.34 -1.08 6.50
N TYR A 61 5.33 -1.20 7.84
CA TYR A 61 6.02 -2.29 8.54
C TYR A 61 5.44 -3.65 8.15
N LEU A 62 4.12 -3.76 8.03
CA LEU A 62 3.44 -5.01 7.64
C LEU A 62 3.75 -5.39 6.19
N GLU A 63 3.77 -4.41 5.28
CA GLU A 63 4.10 -4.61 3.87
C GLU A 63 5.54 -5.09 3.68
N CYS A 64 6.47 -4.60 4.50
CA CYS A 64 7.89 -4.92 4.37
C CYS A 64 8.16 -6.41 4.67
N PRO A 65 8.91 -7.13 3.79
CA PRO A 65 9.35 -8.50 4.05
C PRO A 65 10.06 -8.63 5.40
N GLN A 66 9.80 -9.69 6.14
CA GLN A 66 10.27 -9.85 7.51
C GLN A 66 11.78 -9.71 7.66
N TYR A 67 12.56 -10.23 6.71
CA TYR A 67 14.03 -10.18 6.74
C TYR A 67 14.61 -8.77 6.53
N LEU A 68 13.81 -7.84 5.99
CA LEU A 68 14.19 -6.43 5.78
C LEU A 68 13.73 -5.51 6.92
N ARG A 69 12.76 -5.93 7.74
CA ARG A 69 12.14 -5.08 8.77
C ARG A 69 13.13 -4.45 9.73
N LYS A 70 14.14 -5.21 10.18
CA LYS A 70 15.17 -4.70 11.11
C LYS A 70 16.00 -3.57 10.51
N ILE A 71 16.14 -3.52 9.18
CA ILE A 71 16.95 -2.54 8.48
C ILE A 71 16.15 -1.26 8.25
N PHE A 72 14.91 -1.39 7.75
CA PHE A 72 14.07 -0.24 7.41
C PHE A 72 13.29 0.34 8.60
N PHE A 73 13.04 -0.46 9.62
CA PHE A 73 12.24 -0.06 10.78
C PHE A 73 13.04 -0.22 12.06
N PRO A 74 13.79 0.81 12.49
CA PRO A 74 14.42 0.82 13.80
C PRO A 74 13.38 0.72 14.91
N ARG A 75 13.80 0.44 16.13
CA ARG A 75 12.88 0.35 17.29
C ARG A 75 12.12 1.67 17.47
N HIS A 76 10.79 1.59 17.43
CA HIS A 76 9.90 2.72 17.60
C HIS A 76 8.70 2.34 18.46
N SER A 77 8.21 3.27 19.28
CA SER A 77 7.06 3.05 20.18
C SER A 77 5.80 2.62 19.42
N ASP A 78 5.58 3.18 18.22
CA ASP A 78 4.43 2.86 17.38
C ASP A 78 4.41 1.39 16.90
N LEU A 79 5.58 0.75 16.84
CA LEU A 79 5.74 -0.63 16.38
C LEU A 79 5.82 -1.64 17.52
N GLN A 80 5.60 -1.22 18.77
CA GLN A 80 5.72 -2.07 19.95
C GLN A 80 4.91 -3.38 19.85
N TYR A 81 3.71 -3.31 19.31
CA TYR A 81 2.81 -4.45 19.15
C TYR A 81 2.77 -5.01 17.73
N ALA A 82 3.31 -4.30 16.76
CA ALA A 82 3.28 -4.71 15.35
C ALA A 82 4.06 -6.02 15.08
N GLY A 83 5.09 -6.30 15.92
CA GLY A 83 5.87 -7.54 15.84
C GLY A 83 5.10 -8.79 16.26
N LEU A 84 3.96 -8.67 16.96
CA LEU A 84 3.09 -9.77 17.35
C LEU A 84 2.10 -10.17 16.25
N LEU A 85 1.95 -9.34 15.21
CA LEU A 85 1.03 -9.59 14.11
C LEU A 85 1.59 -10.64 13.16
N ASN A 86 0.69 -11.45 12.61
CA ASN A 86 1.04 -12.43 11.59
C ASN A 86 1.59 -11.73 10.33
N PRO A 87 2.41 -12.41 9.51
CA PRO A 87 2.81 -11.88 8.20
C PRO A 87 1.59 -11.73 7.29
N LEU A 88 1.68 -10.78 6.34
CA LEU A 88 0.64 -10.60 5.32
C LEU A 88 0.57 -11.77 4.34
N ASP A 89 1.59 -12.58 4.27
CA ASP A 89 1.72 -13.71 3.35
C ASP A 89 1.58 -13.29 1.88
N SER A 90 2.22 -12.16 1.56
CA SER A 90 2.31 -11.64 0.19
C SER A 90 3.38 -12.39 -0.60
N PRO A 91 3.30 -12.45 -1.95
CA PRO A 91 4.28 -13.15 -2.79
C PRO A 91 5.73 -12.70 -2.61
N HIS A 92 5.96 -11.46 -2.17
CA HIS A 92 7.30 -10.94 -1.87
C HIS A 92 7.80 -11.23 -0.44
N HIS A 93 6.95 -11.83 0.43
CA HIS A 93 7.30 -12.25 1.80
C HIS A 93 7.90 -13.67 1.79
N VAL A 94 8.94 -13.85 1.03
CA VAL A 94 9.57 -15.16 0.80
C VAL A 94 10.52 -15.57 1.92
N ARG A 95 10.64 -16.87 2.16
CA ARG A 95 11.60 -17.45 3.10
C ARG A 95 12.94 -17.70 2.42
N ALA A 96 14.00 -17.92 3.24
CA ALA A 96 15.34 -18.13 2.73
C ALA A 96 15.48 -19.44 1.91
N ASN A 97 14.63 -20.43 2.16
CA ASN A 97 14.65 -21.73 1.45
C ASN A 97 13.72 -21.78 0.22
N GLU A 98 12.97 -20.71 -0.07
CA GLU A 98 12.09 -20.65 -1.23
C GLU A 98 12.84 -20.20 -2.48
N GLU A 99 12.66 -20.94 -3.56
CA GLU A 99 13.20 -20.60 -4.88
C GLU A 99 12.15 -19.82 -5.64
N VAL A 100 12.43 -18.52 -5.84
CA VAL A 100 11.51 -17.58 -6.50
C VAL A 100 12.25 -16.75 -7.54
N ALA A 101 11.54 -16.29 -8.56
CA ALA A 101 12.11 -15.48 -9.63
C ALA A 101 12.47 -14.05 -9.19
N TYR A 102 11.79 -13.52 -8.18
CA TYR A 102 11.98 -12.15 -7.68
C TYR A 102 12.10 -12.13 -6.17
N ARG A 103 12.96 -11.24 -5.66
CA ARG A 103 13.09 -10.95 -4.23
C ARG A 103 13.23 -9.46 -4.00
N GLU A 104 12.65 -8.98 -2.91
CA GLU A 104 12.99 -7.66 -2.38
C GLU A 104 14.35 -7.73 -1.68
N GLY A 105 15.09 -6.65 -1.76
CA GLY A 105 16.39 -6.57 -1.10
C GLY A 105 16.76 -5.17 -0.67
N VAL A 106 17.83 -5.08 0.09
CA VAL A 106 18.47 -3.82 0.47
C VAL A 106 19.95 -3.84 0.06
N VAL A 107 20.38 -2.75 -0.56
CA VAL A 107 21.77 -2.56 -0.92
C VAL A 107 22.60 -2.42 0.35
N VAL A 108 23.63 -3.26 0.52
CA VAL A 108 24.50 -3.23 1.70
C VAL A 108 25.70 -2.31 1.49
N ASP A 109 26.18 -1.70 2.58
CA ASP A 109 27.39 -0.88 2.56
C ASP A 109 28.63 -1.77 2.67
N ARG A 110 29.03 -2.31 1.54
CA ARG A 110 30.27 -3.10 1.42
C ARG A 110 31.07 -2.67 0.19
N PRO A 111 32.39 -2.57 0.32
CA PRO A 111 33.25 -2.30 -0.81
C PRO A 111 33.19 -3.44 -1.84
N VAL A 112 33.05 -3.10 -3.10
CA VAL A 112 33.04 -4.02 -4.22
C VAL A 112 34.21 -3.70 -5.14
N ALA A 113 34.79 -4.71 -5.82
CA ALA A 113 35.89 -4.53 -6.75
C ALA A 113 35.47 -3.66 -7.95
N LYS A 114 36.45 -3.07 -8.63
CA LYS A 114 36.19 -2.27 -9.83
C LYS A 114 35.57 -3.15 -10.92
N GLY A 115 34.45 -2.68 -11.47
CA GLY A 115 33.68 -3.41 -12.49
C GLY A 115 32.58 -4.34 -11.94
N HIS A 116 32.42 -4.43 -10.63
CA HIS A 116 31.34 -5.17 -9.97
C HIS A 116 30.20 -4.26 -9.55
N GLY A 117 28.98 -4.82 -9.52
CA GLY A 117 27.79 -4.16 -9.01
C GLY A 117 27.73 -4.19 -7.48
N SER A 118 26.71 -3.55 -6.92
CA SER A 118 26.52 -3.54 -5.47
C SER A 118 26.09 -4.92 -4.95
N LEU A 119 26.36 -5.16 -3.66
CA LEU A 119 25.84 -6.32 -2.94
C LEU A 119 24.50 -5.99 -2.32
N VAL A 120 23.59 -6.96 -2.35
CA VAL A 120 22.20 -6.82 -1.88
C VAL A 120 21.86 -7.97 -0.94
N ASN A 121 21.32 -7.63 0.23
CA ASN A 121 20.70 -8.59 1.13
C ASN A 121 19.25 -8.83 0.66
N VAL A 122 18.98 -10.01 0.13
CA VAL A 122 17.66 -10.45 -0.37
C VAL A 122 17.01 -11.51 0.53
N GLY A 123 17.42 -11.59 1.81
CA GLY A 123 16.92 -12.58 2.76
C GLY A 123 17.45 -13.99 2.57
N LEU A 124 18.51 -14.17 1.81
CA LEU A 124 19.28 -15.43 1.68
C LEU A 124 20.43 -15.47 2.69
N TYR A 125 21.03 -16.65 2.86
CA TYR A 125 22.22 -16.81 3.72
C TYR A 125 23.44 -16.00 3.21
N LYS A 126 23.50 -15.74 1.92
CA LYS A 126 24.55 -14.93 1.29
C LYS A 126 23.92 -13.79 0.52
N GLU A 127 24.59 -12.65 0.53
CA GLU A 127 24.25 -11.52 -0.30
C GLU A 127 24.42 -11.87 -1.77
N VAL A 128 23.66 -11.22 -2.63
CA VAL A 128 23.76 -11.39 -4.09
C VAL A 128 24.37 -10.14 -4.70
N GLU A 129 25.19 -10.31 -5.72
CA GLU A 129 25.68 -9.21 -6.53
C GLU A 129 24.62 -8.83 -7.57
N ILE A 130 24.40 -7.53 -7.77
CA ILE A 130 23.49 -6.99 -8.78
C ILE A 130 24.24 -6.38 -9.96
N ASP A 131 23.55 -6.20 -11.08
CA ASP A 131 24.09 -5.65 -12.32
C ASP A 131 24.42 -4.15 -12.28
N LYS A 132 24.04 -3.45 -11.21
CA LYS A 132 24.21 -2.00 -11.07
C LYS A 132 24.93 -1.63 -9.79
N LYS A 133 25.62 -0.47 -9.82
CA LYS A 133 26.17 0.14 -8.61
C LYS A 133 25.16 1.15 -8.07
N LEU A 134 24.63 0.87 -6.88
CA LEU A 134 23.58 1.66 -6.22
C LEU A 134 24.04 2.09 -4.83
N GLN A 135 23.40 3.14 -4.31
CA GLN A 135 23.66 3.63 -2.95
C GLN A 135 23.20 2.62 -1.89
N ALA A 136 24.02 2.46 -0.85
CA ALA A 136 23.68 1.61 0.29
C ALA A 136 22.38 2.10 0.98
N GLY A 137 21.59 1.14 1.50
CA GLY A 137 20.33 1.40 2.15
C GLY A 137 19.11 1.51 1.21
N LEU A 138 19.31 1.52 -0.12
CA LEU A 138 18.19 1.50 -1.06
C LEU A 138 17.48 0.15 -1.05
N ARG A 139 16.15 0.17 -1.00
CA ARG A 139 15.30 -1.00 -1.25
C ARG A 139 15.22 -1.22 -2.77
N VAL A 140 15.40 -2.45 -3.20
CA VAL A 140 15.42 -2.82 -4.62
C VAL A 140 14.70 -4.14 -4.86
N THR A 141 14.06 -4.25 -6.02
CA THR A 141 13.51 -5.52 -6.50
C THR A 141 14.55 -6.20 -7.39
N VAL A 142 14.90 -7.43 -7.06
CA VAL A 142 15.94 -8.20 -7.74
C VAL A 142 15.32 -9.40 -8.43
N LYS A 143 15.55 -9.49 -9.75
CA LYS A 143 15.24 -10.70 -10.52
C LYS A 143 16.39 -11.69 -10.31
N MET A 144 16.06 -12.82 -9.69
CA MET A 144 17.02 -13.87 -9.36
C MET A 144 17.42 -14.65 -10.60
N ASN A 145 18.69 -15.02 -10.66
CA ASN A 145 19.15 -15.93 -11.72
C ASN A 145 18.59 -17.33 -11.48
N ALA A 146 18.12 -18.00 -12.53
CA ALA A 146 17.82 -19.41 -12.47
C ALA A 146 19.06 -20.19 -11.99
N LYS A 147 18.87 -21.30 -11.25
CA LYS A 147 19.99 -22.17 -10.85
C LYS A 147 20.83 -22.48 -12.06
N LYS A 148 22.10 -22.17 -11.98
CA LYS A 148 23.08 -22.50 -13.01
C LYS A 148 23.56 -23.93 -12.83
N GLU A 149 23.69 -24.66 -13.93
CA GLU A 149 24.51 -25.84 -13.99
C GLU A 149 25.92 -25.51 -13.48
N ALA A 150 26.53 -26.45 -12.78
CA ALA A 150 27.78 -26.29 -11.98
C ALA A 150 29.01 -25.70 -12.72
N SER A 151 28.92 -25.45 -14.04
CA SER A 151 30.02 -25.01 -14.90
C SER A 151 30.00 -23.52 -15.27
N SER A 152 29.00 -22.74 -14.89
CA SER A 152 28.83 -21.35 -15.34
C SER A 152 29.40 -20.34 -14.35
N LYS A 153 30.21 -19.38 -14.85
CA LYS A 153 30.72 -18.23 -14.08
C LYS A 153 29.59 -17.48 -13.39
N PHE A 154 29.87 -16.98 -12.18
CA PHE A 154 28.94 -16.14 -11.39
C PHE A 154 28.45 -14.97 -12.25
N SER A 155 27.13 -14.89 -12.50
CA SER A 155 26.53 -13.74 -13.16
C SER A 155 25.74 -12.95 -12.13
N PRO A 156 25.86 -11.60 -12.11
CA PRO A 156 25.09 -10.77 -11.21
C PRO A 156 23.58 -10.93 -11.45
N CYS A 157 22.79 -10.82 -10.40
CA CYS A 157 21.34 -10.72 -10.48
C CYS A 157 20.93 -9.38 -11.08
N LYS A 158 19.75 -9.28 -11.66
CA LYS A 158 19.28 -8.07 -12.32
C LYS A 158 18.38 -7.24 -11.41
N VAL A 159 18.69 -5.95 -11.23
CA VAL A 159 17.76 -5.00 -10.61
C VAL A 159 16.68 -4.64 -11.61
N VAL A 160 15.42 -4.75 -11.18
CA VAL A 160 14.25 -4.47 -12.00
C VAL A 160 13.34 -3.45 -11.32
N SER A 161 12.38 -2.91 -12.08
CA SER A 161 11.33 -2.07 -11.51
C SER A 161 10.49 -2.86 -10.50
N PRO A 162 10.00 -2.27 -9.40
CA PRO A 162 9.03 -2.90 -8.51
C PRO A 162 7.76 -3.39 -9.20
N SER A 163 7.42 -2.84 -10.38
CA SER A 163 6.31 -3.30 -11.21
C SER A 163 6.60 -4.56 -12.04
N ALA A 164 7.88 -4.93 -12.22
CA ALA A 164 8.27 -6.05 -13.07
C ALA A 164 7.66 -7.41 -12.62
N PRO A 165 7.60 -7.76 -11.32
CA PRO A 165 6.98 -9.02 -10.90
C PRO A 165 5.52 -9.13 -11.31
N ARG A 166 4.77 -8.01 -11.27
CA ARG A 166 3.37 -7.97 -11.73
C ARG A 166 3.28 -8.09 -13.25
N LEU A 167 4.05 -7.30 -13.98
CA LEU A 167 4.00 -7.25 -15.44
C LEU A 167 4.50 -8.52 -16.11
N GLU A 168 5.57 -9.12 -15.58
CA GLU A 168 6.23 -10.28 -16.19
C GLU A 168 5.69 -11.62 -15.66
N ALA A 169 5.22 -11.67 -14.41
CA ALA A 169 4.84 -12.92 -13.74
C ALA A 169 3.43 -12.91 -13.12
N GLY A 170 2.68 -11.80 -13.23
CA GLY A 170 1.34 -11.68 -12.64
C GLY A 170 1.33 -11.68 -11.10
N LEU A 171 2.48 -11.43 -10.46
CA LEU A 171 2.63 -11.49 -9.01
C LEU A 171 2.29 -10.14 -8.38
N TYR A 172 1.42 -10.16 -7.37
CA TYR A 172 1.21 -8.99 -6.51
C TYR A 172 2.51 -8.69 -5.73
N TRP A 173 2.92 -7.41 -5.73
CA TRP A 173 4.24 -7.06 -5.17
C TRP A 173 4.17 -6.03 -4.02
N GLY A 174 3.09 -6.08 -3.24
CA GLY A 174 2.87 -5.20 -2.10
C GLY A 174 2.15 -3.90 -2.46
N TYR A 175 2.06 -3.01 -1.49
CA TYR A 175 1.42 -1.70 -1.61
C TYR A 175 2.33 -0.60 -1.09
N SER A 176 2.14 0.63 -1.60
CA SER A 176 2.71 1.84 -1.02
C SER A 176 1.76 2.47 0.00
N VAL A 177 2.30 3.28 0.91
CA VAL A 177 1.50 4.04 1.88
C VAL A 177 1.83 5.52 1.73
N ARG A 178 0.80 6.34 1.51
CA ARG A 178 0.90 7.78 1.35
C ARG A 178 0.03 8.49 2.40
N LEU A 179 0.53 9.60 2.93
CA LEU A 179 -0.25 10.54 3.74
C LEU A 179 -0.79 11.65 2.84
N ALA A 180 -2.03 12.05 3.10
CA ALA A 180 -2.64 13.22 2.48
C ALA A 180 -3.15 14.17 3.58
N SER A 181 -2.96 15.46 3.38
CA SER A 181 -3.33 16.49 4.37
C SER A 181 -4.84 16.73 4.46
N SER A 182 -5.59 16.32 3.45
CA SER A 182 -7.04 16.49 3.40
C SER A 182 -7.66 15.53 2.37
N LEU A 183 -8.99 15.51 2.29
CA LEU A 183 -9.70 14.72 1.28
C LEU A 183 -9.35 15.18 -0.15
N GLY A 184 -9.28 16.48 -0.40
CA GLY A 184 -8.89 17.03 -1.71
C GLY A 184 -7.47 16.63 -2.12
N ALA A 185 -6.54 16.55 -1.16
CA ALA A 185 -5.17 16.12 -1.41
C ALA A 185 -5.06 14.63 -1.81
N VAL A 186 -6.08 13.81 -1.53
CA VAL A 186 -6.13 12.41 -2.00
C VAL A 186 -6.16 12.36 -3.52
N PHE A 187 -6.97 13.20 -4.16
CA PHE A 187 -7.19 13.19 -5.60
C PHE A 187 -5.99 13.74 -6.39
N THR A 188 -5.30 14.74 -5.84
CA THR A 188 -4.22 15.45 -6.54
C THR A 188 -2.86 14.73 -6.50
N GLY A 189 -2.70 13.74 -5.63
CA GLY A 189 -1.41 13.07 -5.39
C GLY A 189 -1.27 11.68 -6.01
N CYS A 190 -1.93 11.38 -7.12
CA CYS A 190 -1.82 10.07 -7.77
C CYS A 190 -0.39 9.80 -8.26
N PRO A 191 0.29 8.74 -7.78
CA PRO A 191 1.66 8.44 -8.19
C PRO A 191 1.74 7.64 -9.51
N PHE A 192 0.60 7.15 -10.02
CA PHE A 192 0.54 6.24 -11.17
C PHE A 192 0.25 6.95 -12.48
N SER A 193 -0.38 8.12 -12.44
CA SER A 193 -0.75 8.92 -13.62
C SER A 193 -0.72 10.41 -13.30
N ALA A 194 -0.20 11.19 -14.23
CA ALA A 194 -0.28 12.65 -14.16
C ALA A 194 -1.72 13.18 -14.26
N ASP A 195 -2.60 12.41 -14.90
CA ASP A 195 -4.02 12.75 -15.08
C ASP A 195 -4.88 12.37 -13.84
N GLY A 196 -4.26 11.76 -12.81
CA GLY A 196 -4.95 11.34 -11.60
C GLY A 196 -5.62 9.96 -11.72
N TYR A 197 -6.73 9.79 -10.99
CA TYR A 197 -7.56 8.59 -11.01
C TYR A 197 -8.68 8.74 -12.04
N ASP A 198 -8.88 7.71 -12.87
CA ASP A 198 -9.89 7.68 -13.93
C ASP A 198 -11.20 6.98 -13.51
N LEU A 199 -11.26 6.49 -12.28
CA LEU A 199 -12.47 6.04 -11.60
C LEU A 199 -12.37 6.35 -10.10
N THR A 200 -13.36 7.05 -9.57
CA THR A 200 -13.44 7.41 -8.15
C THR A 200 -14.72 6.90 -7.52
N ILE A 201 -14.60 6.21 -6.38
CA ILE A 201 -15.72 5.60 -5.65
C ILE A 201 -15.67 6.07 -4.20
N GLY A 202 -16.70 6.78 -3.75
CA GLY A 202 -16.94 7.06 -2.35
C GLY A 202 -17.86 6.00 -1.74
N THR A 203 -17.64 5.65 -0.47
CA THR A 203 -18.46 4.65 0.24
C THR A 203 -19.26 5.28 1.35
N SER A 204 -20.57 4.99 1.39
CA SER A 204 -21.48 5.46 2.44
C SER A 204 -22.74 4.60 2.48
N GLU A 205 -23.38 4.55 3.66
CA GLU A 205 -24.71 3.96 3.81
C GLU A 205 -25.80 4.73 3.01
N ARG A 206 -25.53 6.01 2.68
CA ARG A 206 -26.44 6.88 1.91
C ARG A 206 -26.24 6.74 0.40
N GLY A 207 -25.23 6.01 -0.03
CA GLY A 207 -24.90 5.83 -1.44
C GLY A 207 -25.89 4.94 -2.19
N THR A 208 -25.75 4.92 -3.50
CA THR A 208 -26.48 3.99 -4.37
C THR A 208 -26.06 2.56 -4.07
N THR A 209 -27.01 1.65 -3.95
CA THR A 209 -26.73 0.22 -3.72
C THR A 209 -25.76 -0.31 -4.78
N ALA A 210 -24.67 -0.92 -4.36
CA ALA A 210 -23.59 -1.40 -5.24
C ALA A 210 -24.09 -2.30 -6.37
N ASN A 211 -25.16 -3.08 -6.16
CA ASN A 211 -25.75 -3.95 -7.20
C ASN A 211 -26.30 -3.17 -8.42
N LYS A 212 -26.66 -1.89 -8.23
CA LYS A 212 -27.21 -1.02 -9.27
C LYS A 212 -26.15 -0.19 -10.00
N VAL A 213 -24.90 -0.33 -9.62
CA VAL A 213 -23.78 0.47 -10.19
C VAL A 213 -23.02 -0.43 -11.17
N ASP A 214 -22.82 0.05 -12.38
CA ASP A 214 -21.91 -0.55 -13.34
C ASP A 214 -20.65 0.31 -13.46
N LEU A 215 -19.48 -0.33 -13.44
CA LEU A 215 -18.21 0.37 -13.51
C LEU A 215 -17.74 0.42 -14.97
N PRO A 216 -17.33 1.61 -15.47
CA PRO A 216 -16.68 1.71 -16.76
C PRO A 216 -15.28 1.06 -16.71
N TYR A 217 -14.65 0.87 -17.86
CA TYR A 217 -13.23 0.53 -17.91
C TYR A 217 -12.40 1.63 -17.25
N PHE A 218 -11.41 1.25 -16.47
CA PHE A 218 -10.49 2.15 -15.79
C PHE A 218 -9.09 1.56 -15.70
N LYS A 219 -8.09 2.41 -15.55
CA LYS A 219 -6.69 2.06 -15.29
C LYS A 219 -6.30 2.29 -13.84
N HIS A 220 -6.75 3.40 -13.27
CA HIS A 220 -6.38 3.87 -11.94
C HIS A 220 -7.63 4.21 -11.13
N GLY A 221 -8.16 3.22 -10.43
CA GLY A 221 -9.34 3.39 -9.58
C GLY A 221 -8.96 3.82 -8.16
N LEU A 222 -9.76 4.71 -7.58
CA LEU A 222 -9.67 5.16 -6.20
C LEU A 222 -10.96 4.81 -5.46
N ILE A 223 -10.86 4.15 -4.29
CA ILE A 223 -11.98 3.90 -3.39
C ILE A 223 -11.72 4.62 -2.08
N VAL A 224 -12.65 5.49 -1.65
CA VAL A 224 -12.50 6.32 -0.46
C VAL A 224 -13.50 5.91 0.61
N PHE A 225 -12.99 5.78 1.84
CA PHE A 225 -13.73 5.43 3.04
C PHE A 225 -13.74 6.62 4.00
N GLY A 226 -14.92 6.96 4.54
CA GLY A 226 -15.02 7.94 5.61
C GLY A 226 -14.54 7.39 6.96
N GLY A 227 -14.23 8.29 7.86
CA GLY A 227 -14.03 7.98 9.28
C GLY A 227 -15.35 7.80 10.02
N VAL A 228 -15.33 8.01 11.34
CA VAL A 228 -16.51 7.83 12.22
C VAL A 228 -17.67 8.74 11.85
N GLN A 229 -17.40 9.93 11.32
CA GLN A 229 -18.40 10.93 10.94
C GLN A 229 -18.74 10.89 9.44
N GLY A 230 -18.20 9.93 8.70
CA GLY A 230 -18.43 9.80 7.26
C GLY A 230 -17.58 10.75 6.41
N LEU A 231 -17.76 10.66 5.09
CA LEU A 231 -17.07 11.53 4.12
C LEU A 231 -17.64 12.95 4.13
N GLU A 232 -18.87 13.12 4.60
CA GLU A 232 -19.53 14.41 4.74
C GLU A 232 -18.74 15.35 5.64
N PHE A 233 -18.26 14.87 6.79
CA PHE A 233 -17.46 15.67 7.71
C PHE A 233 -16.11 16.06 7.09
N SER A 234 -15.45 15.13 6.41
CA SER A 234 -14.19 15.39 5.72
C SER A 234 -14.33 16.47 4.65
N LEU A 235 -15.49 16.50 3.99
CA LEU A 235 -15.82 17.50 2.97
C LEU A 235 -16.07 18.88 3.57
N GLU A 236 -16.81 18.95 4.69
CA GLU A 236 -17.08 20.22 5.40
C GLU A 236 -15.80 20.91 5.90
N VAL A 237 -14.81 20.13 6.33
CA VAL A 237 -13.56 20.64 6.90
C VAL A 237 -12.55 21.03 5.81
N ASP A 238 -12.61 20.43 4.64
CA ASP A 238 -11.69 20.68 3.54
C ASP A 238 -12.04 21.95 2.75
N GLN A 239 -11.37 23.05 3.09
CA GLN A 239 -11.59 24.35 2.45
C GLN A 239 -11.22 24.41 0.95
N ALA A 240 -10.48 23.43 0.45
CA ALA A 240 -10.10 23.36 -0.96
C ALA A 240 -11.21 22.76 -1.84
N LEU A 241 -12.19 22.08 -1.23
CA LEU A 241 -13.33 21.48 -1.92
C LEU A 241 -14.53 22.41 -1.83
N LEU A 242 -15.05 22.83 -2.99
CA LEU A 242 -16.17 23.78 -3.07
C LEU A 242 -17.55 23.08 -3.17
N VAL A 243 -17.59 21.76 -2.97
CA VAL A 243 -18.82 20.95 -3.03
C VAL A 243 -19.28 20.59 -1.63
N SER A 244 -20.59 20.58 -1.41
CA SER A 244 -21.20 20.26 -0.10
C SER A 244 -21.76 18.83 -0.03
N ASP A 245 -21.89 18.17 -1.18
CA ASP A 245 -22.43 16.81 -1.28
C ASP A 245 -21.33 15.85 -1.75
N PRO A 246 -20.94 14.85 -0.93
CA PRO A 246 -19.95 13.85 -1.33
C PRO A 246 -20.31 13.09 -2.61
N SER A 247 -21.61 12.92 -2.89
CA SER A 247 -22.05 12.21 -4.10
C SER A 247 -21.66 12.91 -5.41
N VAL A 248 -21.36 14.22 -5.35
CA VAL A 248 -20.90 15.00 -6.50
C VAL A 248 -19.38 14.91 -6.69
N LEU A 249 -18.67 14.55 -5.63
CA LEU A 249 -17.20 14.47 -5.66
C LEU A 249 -16.69 13.20 -6.34
N PHE A 250 -17.47 12.13 -6.33
CA PHE A 250 -17.09 10.81 -6.85
C PHE A 250 -17.88 10.44 -8.11
N ASP A 251 -17.29 9.68 -9.01
CA ASP A 251 -18.01 9.09 -10.14
C ASP A 251 -19.13 8.16 -9.66
N HIS A 252 -18.88 7.45 -8.56
CA HIS A 252 -19.86 6.61 -7.90
C HIS A 252 -19.84 6.80 -6.38
N TYR A 253 -20.99 7.04 -5.79
CA TYR A 253 -21.18 7.06 -4.35
C TYR A 253 -22.02 5.86 -3.94
N VAL A 254 -21.41 4.86 -3.26
CA VAL A 254 -21.99 3.51 -3.18
C VAL A 254 -22.26 3.05 -1.75
N ASN A 255 -23.38 2.35 -1.59
CA ASN A 255 -23.70 1.55 -0.42
C ASN A 255 -23.42 0.07 -0.74
N VAL A 256 -22.40 -0.50 -0.11
CA VAL A 256 -21.97 -1.88 -0.34
C VAL A 256 -22.64 -2.91 0.56
N CYS A 257 -23.37 -2.45 1.59
CA CYS A 257 -24.09 -3.30 2.53
C CYS A 257 -25.47 -2.72 2.88
N PRO A 258 -26.41 -2.67 1.89
CA PRO A 258 -27.76 -2.16 2.15
C PRO A 258 -28.48 -3.03 3.20
N ASN A 259 -29.30 -2.39 4.05
CA ASN A 259 -30.01 -3.04 5.14
C ASN A 259 -29.10 -3.71 6.18
N GLN A 260 -27.90 -3.14 6.41
CA GLN A 260 -26.99 -3.62 7.47
C GLN A 260 -27.70 -3.69 8.83
N GLY A 261 -27.42 -4.75 9.60
CA GLY A 261 -28.02 -4.94 10.93
C GLY A 261 -27.35 -4.12 12.04
N SER A 262 -26.12 -3.68 11.83
CA SER A 262 -25.39 -2.79 12.75
C SER A 262 -25.68 -1.33 12.40
N ARG A 263 -25.65 -0.45 13.40
CA ARG A 263 -25.76 1.00 13.16
C ARG A 263 -24.53 1.57 12.43
N THR A 264 -23.39 0.93 12.58
CA THR A 264 -22.12 1.37 11.97
C THR A 264 -21.35 0.15 11.45
N ILE A 265 -20.60 0.34 10.37
CA ILE A 265 -19.56 -0.56 9.90
C ILE A 265 -18.24 0.17 10.11
N ARG A 266 -17.29 -0.45 10.81
CA ARG A 266 -15.98 0.15 11.06
C ARG A 266 -15.13 0.15 9.79
N THR A 267 -14.17 1.05 9.70
CA THR A 267 -13.36 1.21 8.48
C THR A 267 -12.65 -0.08 8.08
N GLU A 268 -12.09 -0.83 9.02
CA GLU A 268 -11.43 -2.11 8.78
C GLU A 268 -12.38 -3.18 8.23
N GLU A 269 -13.65 -3.15 8.64
CA GLU A 269 -14.71 -4.02 8.12
C GLU A 269 -15.19 -3.51 6.76
N ALA A 270 -15.38 -2.20 6.63
CA ALA A 270 -15.85 -1.55 5.41
C ALA A 270 -14.91 -1.82 4.23
N VAL A 271 -13.59 -1.78 4.44
CA VAL A 271 -12.60 -2.08 3.39
C VAL A 271 -12.79 -3.50 2.86
N LEU A 272 -12.89 -4.50 3.73
CA LEU A 272 -13.04 -5.88 3.33
C LEU A 272 -14.38 -6.13 2.61
N ILE A 273 -15.48 -5.61 3.17
CA ILE A 273 -16.83 -5.75 2.60
C ILE A 273 -16.89 -5.08 1.23
N THR A 274 -16.40 -3.85 1.11
CA THR A 274 -16.41 -3.09 -0.14
C THR A 274 -15.64 -3.82 -1.23
N MET A 275 -14.41 -4.24 -0.92
CA MET A 275 -13.57 -4.95 -1.90
C MET A 275 -14.21 -6.28 -2.33
N ALA A 276 -14.81 -7.02 -1.40
CA ALA A 276 -15.51 -8.26 -1.74
C ALA A 276 -16.73 -8.01 -2.64
N THR A 277 -17.51 -6.97 -2.34
CA THR A 277 -18.72 -6.62 -3.08
C THR A 277 -18.41 -6.08 -4.48
N LEU A 278 -17.38 -5.22 -4.61
CA LEU A 278 -17.03 -4.58 -5.88
C LEU A 278 -16.13 -5.45 -6.76
N ARG A 279 -15.45 -6.49 -6.22
CA ARG A 279 -14.52 -7.32 -7.00
C ARG A 279 -15.09 -7.86 -8.32
N PRO A 280 -16.30 -8.45 -8.38
CA PRO A 280 -16.85 -8.92 -9.65
C PRO A 280 -17.00 -7.80 -10.69
N LYS A 281 -17.44 -6.62 -10.24
CA LYS A 281 -17.63 -5.44 -11.11
C LYS A 281 -16.31 -4.87 -11.60
N ILE A 282 -15.31 -4.80 -10.73
CA ILE A 282 -13.93 -4.37 -11.08
C ILE A 282 -13.34 -5.31 -12.14
N LEU A 283 -13.46 -6.62 -11.96
CA LEU A 283 -12.96 -7.60 -12.92
C LEU A 283 -13.70 -7.48 -14.27
N SER A 284 -15.03 -7.38 -14.25
CA SER A 284 -15.82 -7.15 -15.47
C SER A 284 -15.43 -5.88 -16.20
N ALA A 285 -15.23 -4.77 -15.47
CA ALA A 285 -14.80 -3.50 -16.05
C ALA A 285 -13.42 -3.58 -16.72
N GLN A 286 -12.49 -4.35 -16.12
CA GLN A 286 -11.15 -4.55 -16.69
C GLN A 286 -11.14 -5.49 -17.91
N ASP A 287 -12.09 -6.43 -18.00
CA ASP A 287 -12.22 -7.33 -19.15
C ASP A 287 -12.88 -6.69 -20.38
N LEU A 288 -13.58 -5.54 -20.21
CA LEU A 288 -14.21 -4.80 -21.32
C LEU A 288 -13.22 -4.34 -22.40
N ASN A 289 -11.93 -4.39 -22.15
CA ASN A 289 -10.87 -3.92 -23.04
C ASN A 289 -9.96 -5.06 -23.54
N ARG A 290 -10.33 -6.32 -23.28
CA ARG A 290 -9.69 -7.52 -23.84
C ARG A 290 -10.49 -8.03 -25.03
#